data_8c7c8a99e24bd0b87c2cfe0fefabf2e0
#
_entry.id   8c7c8a99e24bd0b87c2cfe0fefabf2e0
#
_cell.length_a   1.000
_cell.length_b   1.000
_cell.length_c   1.000
_cell.angle_alpha   90.00
_cell.angle_beta   90.00
_cell.angle_gamma   90.00
#
_symmetry.space_group_name_H-M   'P 1'
#
loop_
_entity.id
_entity.type
_entity.pdbx_description
1 polymer ?
#
loop_
_entity_poly.entity_id
_entity_poly.type
_entity_poly.pdbx_seq_one_letter_code
_entity_poly.pdbx_strand_id
1 'polypeptide(L)'
;MATGVFSSTRAAIKERTLRTDRWWLQPAITVAVLVSFIIYATFRAFEKKYYFAEPLISPFYSPCLSTACVEGSAHFGTPIGSISLFGMIISPALFILIFPLGFRLTCYYYRKAYYRSFWMSPPACAVAEPHSKYTGETRAPLILQNGHRWFFFAGLIFNVILTYDAIIAFKNPEGEWGHMSVGTLVLVLNATLLWLYSASCHTCRHTIGGRLRHFSKHPIRYKLWSWVSVLNHSHPVYAWISLFGVALTDFYVRLVASGTITNYYFF
;
A
#
# COMPACT_ATOMS: atom_id res chain seq x y z
N MET A 1 -15.57 -13.14 -50.35
CA MET A 1 -15.61 -12.96 -48.86
C MET A 1 -14.22 -13.12 -48.30
N ALA A 2 -13.55 -12.04 -47.99
CA ALA A 2 -12.21 -12.09 -47.42
C ALA A 2 -12.32 -12.25 -45.90
N THR A 3 -12.04 -13.45 -45.41
CA THR A 3 -11.89 -13.70 -43.96
C THR A 3 -10.57 -13.07 -43.51
N GLY A 4 -10.66 -11.83 -43.06
CA GLY A 4 -9.55 -11.18 -42.39
C GLY A 4 -9.26 -11.86 -41.08
N VAL A 5 -8.27 -12.73 -41.06
CA VAL A 5 -7.66 -13.23 -39.84
C VAL A 5 -6.87 -12.05 -39.23
N PHE A 6 -7.51 -11.30 -38.32
CA PHE A 6 -6.77 -10.40 -37.44
C PHE A 6 -5.93 -11.28 -36.52
N SER A 7 -4.72 -11.60 -36.93
CA SER A 7 -3.70 -12.09 -36.05
C SER A 7 -3.41 -11.01 -35.01
N SER A 8 -3.83 -11.24 -33.77
CA SER A 8 -3.55 -10.36 -32.61
C SER A 8 -2.09 -10.49 -32.13
N THR A 9 -1.18 -10.77 -33.04
CA THR A 9 0.24 -10.69 -32.73
C THR A 9 0.60 -9.23 -32.60
N ARG A 10 0.81 -8.75 -31.37
CA ARG A 10 1.56 -7.51 -31.15
C ARG A 10 2.76 -7.53 -32.07
N ALA A 11 2.94 -6.46 -32.86
CA ALA A 11 4.11 -6.36 -33.72
C ALA A 11 5.35 -6.46 -32.83
N ALA A 12 6.04 -7.59 -32.93
CA ALA A 12 7.31 -7.75 -32.26
C ALA A 12 8.30 -6.84 -32.96
N ILE A 13 8.72 -5.78 -32.30
CA ILE A 13 9.80 -4.95 -32.80
C ILE A 13 11.06 -5.79 -32.68
N LYS A 14 11.42 -6.49 -33.76
CA LYS A 14 12.61 -7.34 -33.83
C LYS A 14 13.90 -6.53 -33.96
N GLU A 15 13.77 -5.28 -34.37
CA GLU A 15 14.90 -4.39 -34.56
C GLU A 15 15.34 -3.75 -33.25
N ARG A 16 16.64 -3.51 -33.14
CA ARG A 16 17.22 -2.81 -32.00
C ARG A 16 16.64 -1.40 -31.94
N THR A 17 16.19 -0.99 -30.76
CA THR A 17 15.68 0.38 -30.55
C THR A 17 16.73 1.42 -30.95
N LEU A 18 16.31 2.44 -31.67
CA LEU A 18 17.13 3.62 -31.99
C LEU A 18 17.21 4.63 -30.85
N ARG A 19 16.61 4.35 -29.71
CA ARG A 19 16.66 5.24 -28.55
C ARG A 19 18.06 5.29 -27.97
N THR A 20 18.54 6.52 -27.74
CA THR A 20 19.84 6.84 -27.14
C THR A 20 19.73 7.31 -25.70
N ASP A 21 18.49 7.58 -25.22
CA ASP A 21 18.22 8.01 -23.85
C ASP A 21 18.32 6.85 -22.84
N ARG A 22 18.41 7.19 -21.56
CA ARG A 22 18.50 6.20 -20.45
C ARG A 22 17.12 5.65 -20.07
N TRP A 23 16.39 5.10 -21.05
CA TRP A 23 15.05 4.56 -20.85
C TRP A 23 14.95 3.49 -19.76
N TRP A 24 16.01 2.75 -19.49
CA TRP A 24 16.11 1.69 -18.50
C TRP A 24 16.20 2.20 -17.06
N LEU A 25 16.58 3.48 -16.85
CA LEU A 25 16.83 4.04 -15.51
C LEU A 25 15.57 4.03 -14.65
N GLN A 26 14.43 4.45 -15.17
CA GLN A 26 13.18 4.48 -14.43
C GLN A 26 12.71 3.07 -14.02
N PRO A 27 12.64 2.06 -14.89
CA PRO A 27 12.38 0.68 -14.49
C PRO A 27 13.38 0.16 -13.45
N ALA A 28 14.67 0.43 -13.60
CA ALA A 28 15.71 -0.02 -12.67
C ALA A 28 15.52 0.58 -11.27
N ILE A 29 15.28 1.88 -11.15
CA ILE A 29 14.97 2.54 -9.87
C ILE A 29 13.71 1.93 -9.26
N THR A 30 12.67 1.68 -10.06
CA THR A 30 11.43 1.07 -9.58
C THR A 30 11.67 -0.33 -9.02
N VAL A 31 12.47 -1.18 -9.70
CA VAL A 31 12.87 -2.50 -9.16
C VAL A 31 13.61 -2.34 -7.85
N ALA A 32 14.63 -1.50 -7.81
CA ALA A 32 15.45 -1.31 -6.61
C ALA A 32 14.60 -0.90 -5.40
N VAL A 33 13.72 0.09 -5.57
CA VAL A 33 12.83 0.56 -4.50
C VAL A 33 11.84 -0.51 -4.06
N LEU A 34 11.17 -1.19 -4.99
CA LEU A 34 10.18 -2.22 -4.65
C LEU A 34 10.84 -3.42 -3.99
N VAL A 35 12.00 -3.88 -4.48
CA VAL A 35 12.74 -4.99 -3.86
C VAL A 35 13.20 -4.60 -2.44
N SER A 36 13.75 -3.41 -2.27
CA SER A 36 14.14 -2.93 -0.93
C SER A 36 12.96 -2.88 0.03
N PHE A 37 11.80 -2.38 -0.44
CA PHE A 37 10.59 -2.37 0.38
C PHE A 37 10.10 -3.79 0.72
N ILE A 38 10.11 -4.71 -0.23
CA ILE A 38 9.70 -6.11 -0.01
C ILE A 38 10.62 -6.78 1.01
N ILE A 39 11.94 -6.63 0.88
CA ILE A 39 12.91 -7.18 1.83
C ILE A 39 12.66 -6.61 3.23
N TYR A 40 12.55 -5.29 3.33
CA TYR A 40 12.28 -4.61 4.60
C TYR A 40 10.96 -5.08 5.23
N ALA A 41 9.85 -5.02 4.48
CA ALA A 41 8.53 -5.39 4.99
C ALA A 41 8.46 -6.87 5.41
N THR A 42 9.11 -7.76 4.65
CA THR A 42 9.20 -9.18 5.00
C THR A 42 10.00 -9.38 6.28
N PHE A 43 11.17 -8.76 6.39
CA PHE A 43 11.96 -8.81 7.63
C PHE A 43 11.13 -8.35 8.83
N ARG A 44 10.48 -7.18 8.72
CA ARG A 44 9.64 -6.64 9.79
C ARG A 44 8.47 -7.54 10.15
N ALA A 45 7.80 -8.13 9.17
CA ALA A 45 6.67 -9.03 9.41
C ALA A 45 7.05 -10.29 10.22
N PHE A 46 8.30 -10.75 10.10
CA PHE A 46 8.81 -11.93 10.82
C PHE A 46 9.61 -11.61 12.08
N GLU A 47 10.07 -10.36 12.28
CA GLU A 47 10.91 -9.98 13.41
C GLU A 47 10.19 -10.12 14.76
N LYS A 48 8.90 -9.86 14.85
CA LYS A 48 8.04 -9.96 16.06
C LYS A 48 8.51 -9.10 17.24
N LYS A 49 9.36 -8.14 17.02
CA LYS A 49 10.00 -7.29 18.04
C LYS A 49 9.98 -5.83 17.59
N TYR A 50 10.12 -4.95 18.55
CA TYR A 50 10.33 -3.52 18.32
C TYR A 50 9.24 -2.86 17.45
N TYR A 51 7.98 -3.26 17.65
CA TYR A 51 6.85 -2.71 16.92
C TYR A 51 5.92 -1.86 17.78
N PHE A 52 6.18 -1.82 19.09
CA PHE A 52 5.38 -1.07 20.05
C PHE A 52 6.30 -0.36 21.07
N ALA A 53 6.06 0.92 21.27
CA ALA A 53 6.65 1.76 22.31
C ALA A 53 5.56 2.76 22.73
N GLU A 54 4.91 2.51 23.85
CA GLU A 54 3.74 3.27 24.28
C GLU A 54 3.92 4.78 24.13
N PRO A 55 2.98 5.51 23.50
CA PRO A 55 1.72 5.03 22.90
C PRO A 55 1.83 4.67 21.40
N LEU A 56 3.03 4.53 20.85
CA LEU A 56 3.30 4.36 19.43
C LEU A 56 3.26 2.88 19.01
N ILE A 57 2.48 2.58 17.99
CA ILE A 57 2.47 1.25 17.35
C ILE A 57 2.86 1.33 15.88
N SER A 58 3.62 0.34 15.42
CA SER A 58 3.99 0.21 14.02
C SER A 58 2.78 -0.07 13.14
N PRO A 59 2.63 0.61 11.98
CA PRO A 59 1.57 0.33 11.02
C PRO A 59 1.63 -1.09 10.43
N PHE A 60 2.76 -1.79 10.55
CA PHE A 60 2.86 -3.19 10.11
C PHE A 60 2.27 -4.19 11.12
N TYR A 61 2.06 -3.76 12.36
CA TYR A 61 1.50 -4.59 13.42
C TYR A 61 0.13 -4.13 13.90
N SER A 62 -0.34 -2.98 13.45
CA SER A 62 -1.69 -2.48 13.77
C SER A 62 -2.75 -2.93 12.75
N PRO A 63 -3.91 -3.44 13.22
CA PRO A 63 -4.25 -3.77 14.61
C PRO A 63 -3.57 -5.07 15.04
N CYS A 64 -3.01 -5.11 16.24
CA CYS A 64 -2.49 -6.34 16.80
C CYS A 64 -3.66 -7.11 17.42
N LEU A 65 -4.11 -8.19 16.78
CA LEU A 65 -5.33 -8.93 17.11
C LEU A 65 -5.09 -10.30 17.76
N SER A 66 -3.83 -10.68 17.96
CA SER A 66 -3.44 -11.99 18.48
C SER A 66 -2.99 -11.90 19.93
N THR A 67 -3.20 -12.96 20.71
CA THR A 67 -2.65 -13.08 22.06
C THR A 67 -1.12 -13.15 22.09
N ALA A 68 -0.45 -13.27 20.93
CA ALA A 68 0.99 -13.17 20.81
C ALA A 68 1.49 -11.70 20.69
N CYS A 69 0.59 -10.72 20.77
CA CYS A 69 0.95 -9.30 20.77
C CYS A 69 1.61 -8.88 22.08
N VAL A 70 2.49 -7.89 21.99
CA VAL A 70 3.08 -7.24 23.18
C VAL A 70 1.95 -6.61 24.00
N GLU A 71 2.03 -6.68 25.30
CA GLU A 71 1.07 -6.06 26.21
C GLU A 71 0.93 -4.55 25.91
N GLY A 72 -0.28 -4.02 25.93
CA GLY A 72 -0.60 -2.65 25.55
C GLY A 72 -0.75 -2.40 24.04
N SER A 73 -0.20 -3.26 23.17
CA SER A 73 -0.25 -3.02 21.72
C SER A 73 -1.57 -3.42 21.04
N ALA A 74 -2.43 -4.17 21.72
CA ALA A 74 -3.70 -4.68 21.18
C ALA A 74 -4.85 -3.70 21.44
N HIS A 75 -4.85 -2.54 20.79
CA HIS A 75 -5.85 -1.47 20.98
C HIS A 75 -7.30 -1.94 20.70
N PHE A 76 -7.49 -3.00 19.92
CA PHE A 76 -8.79 -3.55 19.54
C PHE A 76 -9.04 -4.92 20.17
N GLY A 77 -8.27 -5.28 21.21
CA GLY A 77 -8.33 -6.61 21.85
C GLY A 77 -7.64 -7.69 21.05
N THR A 78 -7.63 -8.91 21.60
CA THR A 78 -6.97 -10.08 21.03
C THR A 78 -7.97 -11.19 20.68
N PRO A 79 -8.89 -10.96 19.71
CA PRO A 79 -9.91 -11.96 19.34
C PRO A 79 -9.31 -13.22 18.71
N ILE A 80 -8.07 -13.14 18.23
CA ILE A 80 -7.36 -14.25 17.61
C ILE A 80 -6.34 -14.79 18.62
N GLY A 81 -6.46 -16.07 18.97
CA GLY A 81 -5.45 -16.75 19.79
C GLY A 81 -4.08 -16.76 19.10
N SER A 82 -3.05 -17.14 19.83
CA SER A 82 -1.75 -17.40 19.23
C SER A 82 -1.83 -18.66 18.35
N ILE A 83 -1.53 -18.51 17.07
CA ILE A 83 -1.48 -19.64 16.14
C ILE A 83 -0.04 -20.09 16.05
N SER A 84 0.19 -21.40 16.32
CA SER A 84 1.50 -22.02 16.13
C SER A 84 1.48 -22.92 14.89
N LEU A 85 2.53 -22.85 14.09
CA LEU A 85 2.76 -23.73 12.96
C LEU A 85 4.15 -24.36 13.12
N PHE A 86 4.25 -25.67 13.08
CA PHE A 86 5.51 -26.42 13.32
C PHE A 86 6.24 -26.01 14.62
N GLY A 87 5.48 -25.76 15.70
CA GLY A 87 6.05 -25.34 16.99
C GLY A 87 6.49 -23.87 17.09
N MET A 88 6.36 -23.09 16.01
CA MET A 88 6.66 -21.65 15.99
C MET A 88 5.39 -20.81 16.02
N ILE A 89 5.30 -19.85 16.92
CA ILE A 89 4.20 -18.88 16.93
C ILE A 89 4.28 -18.02 15.68
N ILE A 90 3.20 -17.96 14.90
CA ILE A 90 3.10 -17.12 13.71
C ILE A 90 3.04 -15.65 14.13
N SER A 91 3.75 -14.79 13.38
CA SER A 91 3.72 -13.35 13.63
C SER A 91 2.32 -12.77 13.48
N PRO A 92 1.83 -11.96 14.44
CA PRO A 92 0.55 -11.27 14.31
C PRO A 92 0.43 -10.43 13.04
N ALA A 93 1.55 -9.85 12.57
CA ALA A 93 1.60 -9.06 11.35
C ALA A 93 1.13 -9.83 10.11
N LEU A 94 1.40 -11.13 10.02
CA LEU A 94 1.05 -11.92 8.85
C LEU A 94 -0.46 -12.05 8.62
N PHE A 95 -1.27 -11.99 9.68
CA PHE A 95 -2.73 -12.06 9.56
C PHE A 95 -3.34 -10.78 9.01
N ILE A 96 -2.71 -9.66 9.27
CA ILE A 96 -3.25 -8.33 8.92
C ILE A 96 -2.65 -7.79 7.63
N LEU A 97 -1.36 -8.03 7.37
CA LEU A 97 -0.65 -7.44 6.23
C LEU A 97 -1.16 -7.91 4.86
N ILE A 98 -1.86 -9.03 4.78
CA ILE A 98 -2.46 -9.52 3.54
C ILE A 98 -3.41 -8.50 2.90
N PHE A 99 -4.12 -7.70 3.69
CA PHE A 99 -5.08 -6.72 3.20
C PHE A 99 -4.40 -5.49 2.59
N PRO A 100 -3.51 -4.75 3.30
CA PRO A 100 -2.80 -3.61 2.72
C PRO A 100 -1.84 -4.04 1.60
N LEU A 101 -1.24 -5.25 1.68
CA LEU A 101 -0.44 -5.82 0.61
C LEU A 101 -1.31 -6.07 -0.63
N GLY A 102 -2.45 -6.74 -0.47
CA GLY A 102 -3.39 -7.00 -1.55
C GLY A 102 -3.91 -5.71 -2.19
N PHE A 103 -4.20 -4.68 -1.38
CA PHE A 103 -4.62 -3.38 -1.88
C PHE A 103 -3.56 -2.73 -2.78
N ARG A 104 -2.28 -2.75 -2.37
CA ARG A 104 -1.19 -2.21 -3.19
C ARG A 104 -0.89 -3.11 -4.39
N LEU A 105 -0.80 -4.42 -4.21
CA LEU A 105 -0.45 -5.36 -5.25
C LEU A 105 -1.47 -5.37 -6.41
N THR A 106 -2.76 -5.24 -6.11
CA THR A 106 -3.83 -5.23 -7.10
C THR A 106 -4.10 -3.83 -7.69
N CYS A 107 -3.49 -2.77 -7.17
CA CYS A 107 -3.64 -1.41 -7.68
C CYS A 107 -3.14 -1.31 -9.12
N TYR A 108 -3.94 -0.70 -10.01
CA TYR A 108 -3.59 -0.51 -11.42
C TYR A 108 -2.28 0.22 -11.63
N TYR A 109 -1.97 1.22 -10.80
CA TYR A 109 -0.72 1.95 -10.92
C TYR A 109 0.48 1.09 -10.53
N TYR A 110 0.43 0.42 -9.37
CA TYR A 110 1.51 -0.49 -8.96
C TYR A 110 1.68 -1.64 -9.93
N ARG A 111 0.58 -2.20 -10.44
CA ARG A 111 0.61 -3.23 -11.47
C ARG A 111 1.37 -2.77 -12.71
N LYS A 112 1.07 -1.57 -13.21
CA LYS A 112 1.82 -0.96 -14.32
C LYS A 112 3.29 -0.80 -13.95
N ALA A 113 3.60 -0.35 -12.73
CA ALA A 113 4.97 -0.14 -12.28
C ALA A 113 5.76 -1.45 -12.26
N TYR A 114 5.25 -2.50 -11.62
CA TYR A 114 6.00 -3.75 -11.54
C TYR A 114 5.98 -4.56 -12.84
N TYR A 115 4.95 -4.47 -13.69
CA TYR A 115 4.99 -5.08 -15.01
C TYR A 115 6.09 -4.47 -15.88
N ARG A 116 6.24 -3.15 -15.86
CA ARG A 116 7.30 -2.48 -16.61
C ARG A 116 8.69 -2.78 -16.07
N SER A 117 8.83 -2.85 -14.77
CA SER A 117 10.12 -2.97 -14.12
C SER A 117 10.61 -4.40 -13.99
N PHE A 118 9.76 -5.36 -13.59
CA PHE A 118 10.13 -6.76 -13.40
C PHE A 118 9.94 -7.62 -14.65
N TRP A 119 8.87 -7.36 -15.42
CA TRP A 119 8.55 -8.17 -16.62
C TRP A 119 8.89 -7.48 -17.93
N MET A 120 9.30 -6.22 -17.89
CA MET A 120 9.60 -5.44 -19.10
C MET A 120 8.43 -5.42 -20.11
N SER A 121 7.18 -5.30 -19.63
CA SER A 121 5.96 -5.39 -20.45
C SER A 121 5.11 -4.11 -20.44
N PRO A 122 5.33 -3.17 -21.35
CA PRO A 122 6.58 -2.84 -22.05
C PRO A 122 7.56 -2.10 -21.15
N PRO A 123 8.88 -2.24 -21.32
CA PRO A 123 9.84 -1.54 -20.47
C PRO A 123 9.80 -0.03 -20.70
N ALA A 124 9.70 0.39 -21.96
CA ALA A 124 9.56 1.79 -22.38
C ALA A 124 8.94 1.86 -23.78
N CYS A 125 8.54 3.08 -24.22
CA CYS A 125 8.09 3.30 -25.59
C CYS A 125 9.21 2.98 -26.59
N ALA A 126 8.87 2.34 -27.71
CA ALA A 126 9.81 1.94 -28.76
C ALA A 126 10.96 1.02 -28.28
N VAL A 127 10.76 0.28 -27.21
CA VAL A 127 11.68 -0.77 -26.74
C VAL A 127 10.97 -2.10 -26.85
N ALA A 128 11.66 -3.10 -27.42
CA ALA A 128 11.12 -4.43 -27.63
C ALA A 128 10.75 -5.12 -26.29
N GLU A 129 9.61 -5.80 -26.29
CA GLU A 129 9.19 -6.61 -25.13
C GLU A 129 9.85 -8.00 -25.24
N PRO A 130 10.37 -8.54 -24.12
CA PRO A 130 10.96 -9.89 -24.13
C PRO A 130 9.89 -11.00 -24.29
N HIS A 131 8.61 -10.66 -24.09
CA HIS A 131 7.51 -11.62 -24.08
C HIS A 131 6.63 -11.47 -25.33
N SER A 132 6.40 -12.57 -26.01
CA SER A 132 5.52 -12.64 -27.20
C SER A 132 4.04 -12.84 -26.86
N LYS A 133 3.72 -13.29 -25.65
CA LYS A 133 2.36 -13.64 -25.24
C LYS A 133 1.98 -12.96 -23.92
N TYR A 134 0.91 -12.19 -23.95
CA TYR A 134 0.26 -11.65 -22.76
C TYR A 134 -1.15 -12.25 -22.63
N THR A 135 -1.41 -12.97 -21.54
CA THR A 135 -2.71 -13.62 -21.31
C THR A 135 -3.70 -12.72 -20.55
N GLY A 136 -3.24 -11.58 -20.05
CA GLY A 136 -4.05 -10.64 -19.27
C GLY A 136 -4.52 -11.20 -17.92
N GLU A 137 -5.46 -10.49 -17.31
CA GLU A 137 -6.05 -10.83 -16.01
C GLU A 137 -7.27 -11.75 -16.15
N THR A 138 -7.28 -12.62 -17.13
CA THR A 138 -8.35 -13.60 -17.37
C THR A 138 -8.04 -14.98 -16.81
N ARG A 139 -6.79 -15.24 -16.42
CA ARG A 139 -6.31 -16.53 -15.90
C ARG A 139 -5.54 -16.33 -14.60
N ALA A 140 -5.53 -17.40 -13.78
CA ALA A 140 -4.70 -17.44 -12.57
C ALA A 140 -3.20 -17.39 -12.95
N PRO A 141 -2.34 -16.75 -12.14
CA PRO A 141 -2.65 -16.01 -10.89
C PRO A 141 -3.15 -14.58 -11.13
N LEU A 142 -3.06 -14.04 -12.37
CA LEU A 142 -3.31 -12.63 -12.67
C LEU A 142 -4.78 -12.22 -12.51
N ILE A 143 -5.72 -13.19 -12.55
CA ILE A 143 -7.14 -12.93 -12.30
C ILE A 143 -7.39 -12.33 -10.90
N LEU A 144 -6.53 -12.61 -9.92
CA LEU A 144 -6.60 -12.05 -8.57
C LEU A 144 -6.47 -10.52 -8.55
N GLN A 145 -5.86 -9.94 -9.59
CA GLN A 145 -5.75 -8.49 -9.78
C GLN A 145 -7.13 -7.80 -9.87
N ASN A 146 -8.15 -8.53 -10.30
CA ASN A 146 -9.52 -8.02 -10.37
C ASN A 146 -10.17 -7.85 -8.99
N GLY A 147 -9.57 -8.41 -7.94
CA GLY A 147 -9.99 -8.27 -6.55
C GLY A 147 -9.71 -6.91 -5.91
N HIS A 148 -9.11 -5.96 -6.62
CA HIS A 148 -8.70 -4.66 -6.07
C HIS A 148 -9.80 -3.92 -5.30
N ARG A 149 -11.05 -4.02 -5.73
CA ARG A 149 -12.19 -3.38 -5.07
C ARG A 149 -12.41 -3.90 -3.65
N TRP A 150 -12.24 -5.18 -3.42
CA TRP A 150 -12.37 -5.79 -2.10
C TRP A 150 -11.25 -5.38 -1.16
N PHE A 151 -10.02 -5.41 -1.67
CA PHE A 151 -8.85 -4.92 -0.94
C PHE A 151 -8.91 -3.41 -0.64
N PHE A 152 -9.56 -2.62 -1.52
CA PHE A 152 -9.81 -1.21 -1.26
C PHE A 152 -10.70 -1.00 -0.04
N PHE A 153 -11.81 -1.73 0.09
CA PHE A 153 -12.67 -1.61 1.27
C PHE A 153 -11.96 -2.08 2.55
N ALA A 154 -11.20 -3.17 2.49
CA ALA A 154 -10.35 -3.57 3.59
C ALA A 154 -9.33 -2.48 3.93
N GLY A 155 -8.68 -1.89 2.94
CA GLY A 155 -7.74 -0.77 3.11
C GLY A 155 -8.36 0.46 3.78
N LEU A 156 -9.63 0.77 3.53
CA LEU A 156 -10.34 1.83 4.24
C LEU A 156 -10.50 1.53 5.73
N ILE A 157 -10.78 0.26 6.09
CA ILE A 157 -10.84 -0.15 7.50
C ILE A 157 -9.47 0.05 8.15
N PHE A 158 -8.38 -0.35 7.49
CA PHE A 158 -7.04 -0.11 8.00
C PHE A 158 -6.71 1.38 8.15
N ASN A 159 -7.17 2.23 7.22
CA ASN A 159 -6.98 3.68 7.37
C ASN A 159 -7.68 4.24 8.61
N VAL A 160 -8.88 3.75 8.94
CA VAL A 160 -9.59 4.14 10.17
C VAL A 160 -8.80 3.67 11.40
N ILE A 161 -8.32 2.43 11.41
CA ILE A 161 -7.52 1.88 12.51
C ILE A 161 -6.25 2.69 12.73
N LEU A 162 -5.48 2.95 11.66
CA LEU A 162 -4.24 3.72 11.76
C LEU A 162 -4.48 5.21 12.11
N THR A 163 -5.67 5.74 11.79
CA THR A 163 -6.08 7.07 12.27
C THR A 163 -6.34 7.04 13.77
N TYR A 164 -6.96 5.99 14.26
CA TYR A 164 -7.16 5.79 15.71
C TYR A 164 -5.82 5.69 16.44
N ASP A 165 -4.85 4.93 15.92
CA ASP A 165 -3.50 4.84 16.50
C ASP A 165 -2.80 6.22 16.51
N ALA A 166 -2.96 7.01 15.45
CA ALA A 166 -2.44 8.36 15.38
C ALA A 166 -3.10 9.30 16.42
N ILE A 167 -4.38 9.09 16.75
CA ILE A 167 -5.08 9.80 17.82
C ILE A 167 -4.56 9.36 19.19
N ILE A 168 -4.40 8.08 19.43
CA ILE A 168 -3.84 7.54 20.68
C ILE A 168 -2.42 8.07 20.93
N ALA A 169 -1.66 8.32 19.88
CA ALA A 169 -0.31 8.88 19.97
C ALA A 169 -0.24 10.32 20.53
N PHE A 170 -1.39 10.97 20.81
CA PHE A 170 -1.45 12.22 21.59
C PHE A 170 -1.46 12.00 23.11
N LYS A 171 -1.20 10.77 23.56
CA LYS A 171 -0.94 10.46 24.96
C LYS A 171 0.57 10.45 25.24
N ASN A 172 0.90 10.61 26.53
CA ASN A 172 2.23 10.27 27.02
C ASN A 172 2.30 8.77 27.40
N PRO A 173 3.47 8.23 27.78
CA PRO A 173 3.59 6.84 28.22
C PRO A 173 2.77 6.51 29.49
N GLU A 174 2.44 7.51 30.28
CA GLU A 174 1.59 7.40 31.48
C GLU A 174 0.10 7.36 31.14
N GLY A 175 -0.27 7.55 29.86
CA GLY A 175 -1.64 7.48 29.36
C GLY A 175 -2.42 8.80 29.42
N GLU A 176 -1.77 9.89 29.78
CA GLU A 176 -2.39 11.23 29.86
C GLU A 176 -2.51 11.86 28.46
N TRP A 177 -3.64 12.51 28.20
CA TRP A 177 -3.91 13.17 26.93
C TRP A 177 -3.31 14.57 26.85
N GLY A 178 -3.12 15.05 25.63
CA GLY A 178 -2.71 16.42 25.35
C GLY A 178 -1.22 16.56 25.09
N HIS A 179 -0.50 15.47 24.96
CA HIS A 179 0.92 15.46 24.64
C HIS A 179 1.16 15.23 23.15
N MET A 180 2.10 15.94 22.59
CA MET A 180 2.50 15.80 21.19
C MET A 180 3.98 15.50 21.10
N SER A 181 4.32 14.45 20.40
CA SER A 181 5.69 14.00 20.18
C SER A 181 6.04 13.95 18.68
N VAL A 182 7.32 13.74 18.38
CA VAL A 182 7.75 13.43 17.01
C VAL A 182 7.02 12.20 16.49
N GLY A 183 6.85 11.16 17.33
CA GLY A 183 6.10 9.95 16.98
C GLY A 183 4.64 10.24 16.61
N THR A 184 3.99 11.14 17.34
CA THR A 184 2.63 11.62 17.02
C THR A 184 2.58 12.21 15.61
N LEU A 185 3.52 13.10 15.27
CA LEU A 185 3.58 13.72 13.94
C LEU A 185 3.82 12.69 12.85
N VAL A 186 4.69 11.72 13.08
CA VAL A 186 5.00 10.64 12.14
C VAL A 186 3.76 9.77 11.87
N LEU A 187 3.00 9.40 12.92
CA LEU A 187 1.78 8.61 12.76
C LEU A 187 0.66 9.39 12.06
N VAL A 188 0.47 10.66 12.41
CA VAL A 188 -0.52 11.54 11.76
C VAL A 188 -0.19 11.74 10.29
N LEU A 189 1.08 11.98 9.96
CA LEU A 189 1.53 12.10 8.57
C LEU A 189 1.29 10.80 7.80
N ASN A 190 1.62 9.65 8.39
CA ASN A 190 1.38 8.35 7.77
C ASN A 190 -0.10 8.11 7.49
N ALA A 191 -0.97 8.33 8.49
CA ALA A 191 -2.42 8.20 8.30
C ALA A 191 -2.93 9.12 7.18
N THR A 192 -2.48 10.38 7.15
CA THR A 192 -2.83 11.34 6.09
C THR A 192 -2.40 10.85 4.71
N LEU A 193 -1.17 10.37 4.56
CA LEU A 193 -0.67 9.85 3.28
C LEU A 193 -1.44 8.61 2.81
N LEU A 194 -1.84 7.73 3.72
CA LEU A 194 -2.65 6.56 3.42
C LEU A 194 -4.08 6.94 3.01
N TRP A 195 -4.68 7.95 3.64
CA TRP A 195 -5.97 8.50 3.21
C TRP A 195 -5.88 9.14 1.83
N LEU A 196 -4.83 9.91 1.52
CA LEU A 196 -4.61 10.48 0.19
C LEU A 196 -4.44 9.40 -0.87
N TYR A 197 -3.68 8.34 -0.57
CA TYR A 197 -3.53 7.20 -1.46
C TYR A 197 -4.88 6.50 -1.73
N SER A 198 -5.67 6.22 -0.69
CA SER A 198 -6.96 5.54 -0.82
C SER A 198 -8.01 6.43 -1.49
N ALA A 199 -8.10 7.71 -1.12
CA ALA A 199 -9.04 8.65 -1.72
C ALA A 199 -8.74 8.93 -3.19
N SER A 200 -7.48 8.94 -3.58
CA SER A 200 -7.06 9.12 -4.97
C SER A 200 -7.25 7.87 -5.83
N CYS A 201 -7.57 6.72 -5.23
CA CYS A 201 -7.72 5.45 -5.94
C CYS A 201 -8.87 5.50 -6.95
N HIS A 202 -8.66 4.87 -8.10
CA HIS A 202 -9.72 4.71 -9.13
C HIS A 202 -10.97 4.03 -8.56
N THR A 203 -10.81 3.05 -7.65
CA THR A 203 -11.93 2.39 -6.99
C THR A 203 -12.73 3.32 -6.11
N CYS A 204 -12.10 4.27 -5.39
CA CYS A 204 -12.78 5.31 -4.64
C CYS A 204 -13.67 6.16 -5.56
N ARG A 205 -13.09 6.65 -6.65
CA ARG A 205 -13.80 7.41 -7.68
C ARG A 205 -14.99 6.64 -8.23
N HIS A 206 -14.83 5.35 -8.51
CA HIS A 206 -15.88 4.49 -9.03
C HIS A 206 -16.98 4.19 -7.99
N THR A 207 -16.61 4.09 -6.71
CA THR A 207 -17.59 3.86 -5.62
C THR A 207 -18.46 5.08 -5.42
N ILE A 208 -17.91 6.28 -5.50
CA ILE A 208 -18.64 7.54 -5.33
C ILE A 208 -19.49 7.85 -6.54
N GLY A 209 -18.91 7.80 -7.75
CA GLY A 209 -19.56 8.25 -8.99
C GLY A 209 -20.09 7.14 -9.89
N GLY A 210 -19.81 5.88 -9.60
CA GLY A 210 -20.30 4.75 -10.37
C GLY A 210 -21.83 4.62 -10.32
N ARG A 211 -22.41 4.15 -11.43
CA ARG A 211 -23.88 4.00 -11.61
C ARG A 211 -24.67 5.32 -11.55
N LEU A 212 -24.03 6.47 -11.61
CA LEU A 212 -24.71 7.75 -11.78
C LEU A 212 -25.01 7.97 -13.27
N ARG A 213 -26.30 7.95 -13.61
CA ARG A 213 -26.77 8.26 -14.98
C ARG A 213 -27.03 9.75 -15.17
N HIS A 214 -27.34 10.47 -14.10
CA HIS A 214 -27.69 11.90 -14.11
C HIS A 214 -26.99 12.60 -12.93
N PHE A 215 -25.95 13.32 -13.21
CA PHE A 215 -25.20 14.05 -12.17
C PHE A 215 -26.02 15.19 -11.54
N SER A 216 -26.87 15.86 -12.33
CA SER A 216 -27.73 16.94 -11.84
C SER A 216 -28.73 16.50 -10.77
N LYS A 217 -29.14 15.23 -10.74
CA LYS A 217 -30.01 14.68 -9.71
C LYS A 217 -29.26 14.32 -8.40
N HIS A 218 -27.93 14.33 -8.42
CA HIS A 218 -27.09 13.93 -7.30
C HIS A 218 -25.92 14.91 -7.07
N PRO A 219 -26.20 16.18 -6.74
CA PRO A 219 -25.18 17.24 -6.70
C PRO A 219 -24.07 16.97 -5.69
N ILE A 220 -24.38 16.40 -4.52
CA ILE A 220 -23.38 16.05 -3.49
C ILE A 220 -22.43 14.96 -4.00
N ARG A 221 -22.97 13.89 -4.59
CA ARG A 221 -22.13 12.82 -5.16
C ARG A 221 -21.27 13.32 -6.31
N TYR A 222 -21.82 14.22 -7.14
CA TYR A 222 -21.06 14.84 -8.22
C TYR A 222 -19.89 15.69 -7.68
N LYS A 223 -20.12 16.49 -6.65
CA LYS A 223 -19.09 17.29 -6.00
C LYS A 223 -17.98 16.41 -5.40
N LEU A 224 -18.35 15.35 -4.70
CA LEU A 224 -17.40 14.37 -4.14
C LEU A 224 -16.63 13.66 -5.26
N TRP A 225 -17.30 13.25 -6.34
CA TRP A 225 -16.65 12.64 -7.49
C TRP A 225 -15.67 13.59 -8.17
N SER A 226 -16.00 14.86 -8.29
CA SER A 226 -15.11 15.89 -8.84
C SER A 226 -13.86 16.04 -8.00
N TRP A 227 -13.99 16.11 -6.68
CA TRP A 227 -12.87 16.15 -5.74
C TRP A 227 -11.95 14.95 -5.88
N VAL A 228 -12.52 13.76 -5.81
CA VAL A 228 -11.75 12.51 -5.97
C VAL A 228 -11.10 12.43 -7.36
N SER A 229 -11.72 13.01 -8.39
CA SER A 229 -11.14 13.03 -9.73
C SER A 229 -9.87 13.90 -9.80
N VAL A 230 -9.83 15.01 -9.06
CA VAL A 230 -8.61 15.84 -8.92
C VAL A 230 -7.51 15.06 -8.21
N LEU A 231 -7.83 14.41 -7.08
CA LEU A 231 -6.86 13.58 -6.36
C LEU A 231 -6.36 12.40 -7.21
N ASN A 232 -7.25 11.79 -8.00
CA ASN A 232 -6.91 10.64 -8.84
C ASN A 232 -5.85 10.98 -9.92
N HIS A 233 -5.76 12.21 -10.37
CA HIS A 233 -4.71 12.65 -11.29
C HIS A 233 -3.31 12.43 -10.68
N SER A 234 -3.16 12.68 -9.39
CA SER A 234 -1.88 12.54 -8.67
C SER A 234 -1.73 11.20 -7.94
N HIS A 235 -2.60 10.23 -8.22
CA HIS A 235 -2.55 8.90 -7.56
C HIS A 235 -1.17 8.22 -7.60
N PRO A 236 -0.39 8.29 -8.71
CA PRO A 236 0.97 7.75 -8.73
C PRO A 236 1.90 8.35 -7.68
N VAL A 237 1.80 9.65 -7.45
CA VAL A 237 2.60 10.36 -6.44
C VAL A 237 2.20 9.88 -5.05
N TYR A 238 0.90 9.86 -4.74
CA TYR A 238 0.40 9.38 -3.45
C TYR A 238 0.74 7.91 -3.20
N ALA A 239 0.78 7.08 -4.25
CA ALA A 239 1.21 5.70 -4.15
C ALA A 239 2.65 5.59 -3.62
N TRP A 240 3.58 6.35 -4.20
CA TRP A 240 4.99 6.32 -3.79
C TRP A 240 5.22 6.97 -2.43
N ILE A 241 4.73 8.19 -2.20
CA ILE A 241 4.96 8.88 -0.92
C ILE A 241 4.34 8.13 0.25
N SER A 242 3.17 7.49 0.08
CA SER A 242 2.57 6.65 1.13
C SER A 242 3.32 5.33 1.36
N LEU A 243 4.01 4.79 0.34
CA LEU A 243 4.86 3.61 0.49
C LEU A 243 6.07 3.94 1.35
N PHE A 244 6.75 5.04 1.04
CA PHE A 244 7.87 5.52 1.85
C PHE A 244 7.40 5.95 3.25
N GLY A 245 6.26 6.63 3.33
CA GLY A 245 5.67 7.05 4.60
C GLY A 245 5.45 5.88 5.55
N VAL A 246 4.82 4.80 5.10
CA VAL A 246 4.56 3.64 5.97
C VAL A 246 5.84 2.92 6.40
N ALA A 247 6.84 2.83 5.49
CA ALA A 247 8.13 2.22 5.83
C ALA A 247 8.91 3.06 6.84
N LEU A 248 8.96 4.38 6.64
CA LEU A 248 9.65 5.31 7.54
C LEU A 248 8.97 5.39 8.90
N THR A 249 7.64 5.30 8.94
CA THR A 249 6.88 5.27 10.20
C THR A 249 7.19 4.00 10.99
N ASP A 250 7.17 2.83 10.35
CA ASP A 250 7.57 1.59 11.01
C ASP A 250 9.02 1.66 11.49
N PHE A 251 9.92 2.17 10.67
CA PHE A 251 11.33 2.31 11.01
C PHE A 251 11.51 3.25 12.22
N TYR A 252 10.80 4.38 12.27
CA TYR A 252 10.82 5.28 13.41
C TYR A 252 10.35 4.58 14.70
N VAL A 253 9.18 3.93 14.64
CA VAL A 253 8.65 3.19 15.82
C VAL A 253 9.62 2.09 16.25
N ARG A 254 10.26 1.40 15.30
CA ARG A 254 11.28 0.39 15.59
C ARG A 254 12.49 0.96 16.34
N LEU A 255 12.98 2.13 15.92
CA LEU A 255 14.11 2.79 16.57
C LEU A 255 13.76 3.22 18.00
N VAL A 256 12.56 3.75 18.21
CA VAL A 256 12.06 4.11 19.55
C VAL A 256 11.89 2.86 20.41
N ALA A 257 11.21 1.84 19.90
CA ALA A 257 10.93 0.60 20.64
C ALA A 257 12.20 -0.22 20.98
N SER A 258 13.26 -0.08 20.18
CA SER A 258 14.55 -0.69 20.46
C SER A 258 15.42 0.11 21.43
N GLY A 259 14.99 1.31 21.84
CA GLY A 259 15.78 2.21 22.67
C GLY A 259 16.95 2.90 21.94
N THR A 260 17.02 2.78 20.59
CA THR A 260 18.07 3.42 19.80
C THR A 260 17.92 4.93 19.77
N ILE A 261 16.68 5.42 19.74
CA ILE A 261 16.35 6.83 19.85
C ILE A 261 15.25 7.03 20.88
N THR A 262 15.20 8.23 21.49
CA THR A 262 14.13 8.63 22.39
C THR A 262 13.04 9.35 21.59
N ASN A 263 11.76 9.06 21.90
CA ASN A 263 10.67 9.81 21.35
C ASN A 263 10.63 11.19 22.03
N TYR A 264 10.87 12.25 21.26
CA TYR A 264 10.89 13.61 21.80
C TYR A 264 9.47 14.16 21.90
N TYR A 265 9.10 14.65 23.07
CA TYR A 265 7.83 15.34 23.33
C TYR A 265 8.03 16.85 23.26
N PHE A 266 7.10 17.53 22.61
CA PHE A 266 7.09 19.00 22.50
C PHE A 266 6.42 19.64 23.72
N PHE A 267 5.36 19.00 24.19
CA PHE A 267 4.62 19.36 25.41
C PHE A 267 3.79 18.18 25.87
#